data_279c4c826a1c878ba9db189fc5115cbe
#
_entry.id   279c4c826a1c878ba9db189fc5115cbe
#
_cell.length_a   1.000
_cell.length_b   1.000
_cell.length_c   1.000
_cell.angle_alpha   90.00
_cell.angle_beta   90.00
_cell.angle_gamma   90.00
#
_symmetry.space_group_name_H-M   'P 1'
#
loop_
_entity.id
_entity.type
_entity.pdbx_description
1 polymer ?
#
loop_
_entity_poly.entity_id
_entity_poly.type
_entity_poly.pdbx_seq_one_letter_code
_entity_poly.pdbx_strand_id
1 'polypeptide(L)'
;HFPDGQLFIDLQENGLPLHPREVLHRFLRALGTPADRIPVGVEECAALYRSKLDGRRVLITLDNAVSFAQVRLLLPGSGKCGVLVTGRDGLNDLLESSDTLRVRLGALSSDESVSMLRSITRDSLTATDPETLRTLAALCDHIPLALRAAGIRLQSRQHWSADDLVARLRDPEQRLAELSHGENSLRSRFDRCFQNLSTRVAAAYHRLGSIDTPEFDLTTGAKTLSTTSAEAEDLIERLVDAHLLEVVGRDAWGGFRYRWKELLRFHARAAG
;
A
#
# COMPACT_ATOMS: atom_id res chain seq x y z
N HIS A 1 -10.79 8.49 -23.32
CA HIS A 1 -11.15 9.64 -22.50
C HIS A 1 -10.08 10.74 -22.47
N PHE A 2 -8.78 10.38 -22.66
CA PHE A 2 -7.63 11.30 -22.64
C PHE A 2 -6.83 11.20 -23.96
N PRO A 3 -7.34 11.76 -25.07
CA PRO A 3 -6.76 11.59 -26.41
C PRO A 3 -5.44 12.34 -26.57
N ASP A 4 -5.16 13.34 -25.74
CA ASP A 4 -3.98 14.20 -25.89
C ASP A 4 -2.75 13.66 -25.17
N GLY A 5 -2.86 12.45 -24.55
CA GLY A 5 -1.75 11.71 -23.99
C GLY A 5 -1.89 11.34 -22.52
N GLN A 6 -0.83 10.71 -22.02
CA GLN A 6 -0.70 10.30 -20.63
C GLN A 6 0.68 10.68 -20.11
N LEU A 7 0.73 11.17 -18.88
CA LEU A 7 1.95 11.43 -18.13
C LEU A 7 1.96 10.53 -16.90
N PHE A 8 3.00 9.76 -16.74
CA PHE A 8 3.19 8.89 -15.58
C PHE A 8 4.55 9.17 -14.93
N ILE A 9 4.56 9.19 -13.61
CA ILE A 9 5.79 9.22 -12.84
C ILE A 9 5.61 8.53 -11.49
N ASP A 10 6.62 7.76 -11.09
CA ASP A 10 6.81 7.36 -9.70
C ASP A 10 7.49 8.53 -8.96
N LEU A 11 6.84 9.04 -7.92
CA LEU A 11 7.32 10.18 -7.14
C LEU A 11 8.41 9.82 -6.12
N GLN A 12 8.85 8.56 -6.11
CA GLN A 12 9.98 8.08 -5.33
C GLN A 12 11.03 7.46 -6.26
N GLU A 13 12.28 7.82 -6.08
CA GLU A 13 13.41 7.20 -6.75
C GLU A 13 14.40 6.69 -5.70
N ASN A 14 14.76 5.39 -5.77
CA ASN A 14 15.61 4.74 -4.76
C ASN A 14 15.10 4.89 -3.30
N GLY A 15 13.78 4.96 -3.12
CA GLY A 15 13.14 5.15 -1.81
C GLY A 15 13.14 6.60 -1.30
N LEU A 16 13.66 7.55 -2.06
CA LEU A 16 13.65 8.97 -1.73
C LEU A 16 12.59 9.73 -2.55
N PRO A 17 11.88 10.71 -1.95
CA PRO A 17 10.91 11.52 -2.67
C PRO A 17 11.59 12.38 -3.75
N LEU A 18 11.07 12.32 -4.98
CA LEU A 18 11.49 13.23 -6.04
C LEU A 18 11.07 14.67 -5.75
N HIS A 19 11.97 15.60 -6.00
CA HIS A 19 11.64 17.01 -5.88
C HIS A 19 10.67 17.45 -6.99
N PRO A 20 9.60 18.25 -6.71
CA PRO A 20 8.62 18.66 -7.71
C PRO A 20 9.22 19.31 -8.98
N ARG A 21 10.31 20.05 -8.84
CA ARG A 21 11.02 20.63 -9.98
C ARG A 21 11.51 19.58 -10.97
N GLU A 22 12.07 18.48 -10.48
CA GLU A 22 12.55 17.40 -11.33
C GLU A 22 11.42 16.73 -12.10
N VAL A 23 10.30 16.49 -11.43
CA VAL A 23 9.08 15.97 -12.05
C VAL A 23 8.57 16.91 -13.14
N LEU A 24 8.48 18.21 -12.85
CA LEU A 24 8.05 19.22 -13.82
C LEU A 24 8.98 19.27 -15.03
N HIS A 25 10.30 19.16 -14.85
CA HIS A 25 11.25 19.08 -15.96
C HIS A 25 11.00 17.86 -16.85
N ARG A 26 10.77 16.68 -16.24
CA ARG A 26 10.45 15.45 -17.00
C ARG A 26 9.13 15.61 -17.77
N PHE A 27 8.10 16.18 -17.15
CA PHE A 27 6.79 16.40 -17.79
C PHE A 27 6.85 17.46 -18.89
N LEU A 28 7.53 18.58 -18.66
CA LEU A 28 7.68 19.63 -19.69
C LEU A 28 8.41 19.12 -20.93
N ARG A 29 9.45 18.29 -20.74
CA ARG A 29 10.14 17.63 -21.87
C ARG A 29 9.20 16.67 -22.61
N ALA A 30 8.42 15.88 -21.90
CA ALA A 30 7.43 14.97 -22.50
C ALA A 30 6.33 15.73 -23.28
N LEU A 31 6.00 16.95 -22.82
CA LEU A 31 5.07 17.85 -23.49
C LEU A 31 5.71 18.67 -24.64
N GLY A 32 6.95 18.34 -25.03
CA GLY A 32 7.65 18.94 -26.17
C GLY A 32 8.34 20.27 -25.88
N THR A 33 8.65 20.58 -24.62
CA THR A 33 9.42 21.78 -24.29
C THR A 33 10.93 21.46 -24.39
N PRO A 34 11.70 22.18 -25.21
CA PRO A 34 13.16 22.05 -25.29
C PRO A 34 13.80 22.33 -23.92
N ALA A 35 14.89 21.63 -23.60
CA ALA A 35 15.52 21.71 -22.28
C ALA A 35 16.02 23.11 -21.92
N ASP A 36 16.51 23.86 -22.92
CA ASP A 36 16.99 25.25 -22.82
C ASP A 36 15.87 26.27 -22.59
N ARG A 37 14.62 25.88 -22.79
CA ARG A 37 13.42 26.72 -22.57
C ARG A 37 12.67 26.39 -21.29
N ILE A 38 13.13 25.42 -20.51
CA ILE A 38 12.53 25.10 -19.22
C ILE A 38 13.08 26.06 -18.16
N PRO A 39 12.20 26.79 -17.46
CA PRO A 39 12.63 27.72 -16.40
C PRO A 39 13.45 27.05 -15.29
N VAL A 40 14.26 27.83 -14.59
CA VAL A 40 15.05 27.34 -13.45
C VAL A 40 14.21 27.27 -12.18
N GLY A 41 13.27 28.18 -12.00
CA GLY A 41 12.39 28.27 -10.83
C GLY A 41 11.28 27.23 -10.88
N VAL A 42 10.94 26.63 -9.73
CA VAL A 42 9.92 25.59 -9.66
C VAL A 42 8.51 26.13 -9.96
N GLU A 43 8.20 27.33 -9.50
CA GLU A 43 6.88 27.96 -9.72
C GLU A 43 6.71 28.35 -11.20
N GLU A 44 7.77 28.84 -11.86
CA GLU A 44 7.74 29.13 -13.30
C GLU A 44 7.60 27.84 -14.13
N CYS A 45 8.27 26.75 -13.71
CA CYS A 45 8.05 25.44 -14.32
C CYS A 45 6.60 25.00 -14.17
N ALA A 46 6.01 25.16 -12.99
CA ALA A 46 4.61 24.80 -12.74
C ALA A 46 3.64 25.68 -13.57
N ALA A 47 3.91 26.96 -13.70
CA ALA A 47 3.11 27.86 -14.56
C ALA A 47 3.18 27.46 -16.03
N LEU A 48 4.38 27.18 -16.55
CA LEU A 48 4.59 26.71 -17.93
C LEU A 48 3.89 25.35 -18.15
N TYR A 49 4.00 24.44 -17.20
CA TYR A 49 3.35 23.13 -17.24
C TYR A 49 1.84 23.25 -17.34
N ARG A 50 1.21 24.09 -16.48
CA ARG A 50 -0.24 24.36 -16.55
C ARG A 50 -0.65 24.97 -17.88
N SER A 51 0.14 25.92 -18.40
CA SER A 51 -0.09 26.52 -19.72
C SER A 51 -0.02 25.49 -20.86
N LYS A 52 0.91 24.52 -20.78
CA LYS A 52 1.03 23.43 -21.77
C LYS A 52 -0.13 22.44 -21.70
N LEU A 53 -0.76 22.27 -20.57
CA LEU A 53 -1.93 21.41 -20.36
C LEU A 53 -3.25 22.12 -20.66
N ASP A 54 -3.24 23.43 -20.76
CA ASP A 54 -4.47 24.19 -20.98
C ASP A 54 -5.16 23.76 -22.28
N GLY A 55 -6.47 23.54 -22.18
CA GLY A 55 -7.30 23.02 -23.26
C GLY A 55 -7.11 21.55 -23.63
N ARG A 56 -6.10 20.86 -23.10
CA ARG A 56 -5.80 19.44 -23.39
C ARG A 56 -6.53 18.49 -22.44
N ARG A 57 -6.73 17.27 -22.93
CA ARG A 57 -7.30 16.13 -22.18
C ARG A 57 -6.21 15.09 -21.96
N VAL A 58 -5.41 15.29 -20.92
CA VAL A 58 -4.27 14.45 -20.53
C VAL A 58 -4.58 13.73 -19.23
N LEU A 59 -4.23 12.44 -19.15
CA LEU A 59 -4.22 11.71 -17.87
C LEU A 59 -2.84 11.87 -17.21
N ILE A 60 -2.84 12.35 -15.99
CA ILE A 60 -1.62 12.52 -15.18
C ILE A 60 -1.67 11.50 -14.04
N THR A 61 -0.71 10.59 -13.98
CA THR A 61 -0.59 9.59 -12.92
C THR A 61 0.65 9.88 -12.09
N LEU A 62 0.42 10.19 -10.82
CA LEU A 62 1.44 10.48 -9.81
C LEU A 62 1.45 9.32 -8.81
N ASP A 63 2.41 8.42 -8.95
CA ASP A 63 2.50 7.21 -8.13
C ASP A 63 3.42 7.42 -6.93
N ASN A 64 3.11 6.80 -5.78
CA ASN A 64 3.89 6.84 -4.53
C ASN A 64 4.09 8.25 -3.94
N ALA A 65 3.09 9.12 -3.99
CA ALA A 65 3.15 10.43 -3.36
C ALA A 65 3.31 10.32 -1.84
N VAL A 66 4.18 11.15 -1.25
CA VAL A 66 4.46 11.16 0.19
C VAL A 66 3.85 12.36 0.91
N SER A 67 3.48 13.43 0.19
CA SER A 67 2.85 14.61 0.77
C SER A 67 2.10 15.43 -0.26
N PHE A 68 1.15 16.25 0.22
CA PHE A 68 0.46 17.23 -0.62
C PHE A 68 1.42 18.27 -1.22
N ALA A 69 2.43 18.70 -0.47
CA ALA A 69 3.42 19.66 -0.95
C ALA A 69 4.16 19.16 -2.22
N GLN A 70 4.41 17.84 -2.32
CA GLN A 70 5.01 17.22 -3.51
C GLN A 70 4.06 17.27 -4.72
N VAL A 71 2.76 17.06 -4.51
CA VAL A 71 1.75 16.93 -5.57
C VAL A 71 1.20 18.29 -6.04
N ARG A 72 1.06 19.25 -5.14
CA ARG A 72 0.39 20.54 -5.38
C ARG A 72 0.85 21.26 -6.65
N LEU A 73 2.15 21.28 -6.93
CA LEU A 73 2.71 21.95 -8.10
C LEU A 73 2.52 21.15 -9.41
N LEU A 74 2.19 19.86 -9.30
CA LEU A 74 1.99 18.95 -10.42
C LEU A 74 0.52 18.89 -10.87
N LEU A 75 -0.39 19.52 -10.14
CA LEU A 75 -1.80 19.57 -10.49
C LEU A 75 -2.03 20.52 -11.69
N PRO A 76 -2.84 20.11 -12.67
CA PRO A 76 -3.20 20.96 -13.82
C PRO A 76 -4.07 22.12 -13.38
N GLY A 77 -4.06 23.20 -14.16
CA GLY A 77 -4.91 24.36 -13.91
C GLY A 77 -6.32 24.28 -14.52
N SER A 78 -6.60 23.26 -15.34
CA SER A 78 -7.89 23.12 -16.03
C SER A 78 -8.55 21.78 -15.70
N GLY A 79 -9.90 21.77 -15.60
CA GLY A 79 -10.70 20.56 -15.31
C GLY A 79 -10.82 19.56 -16.47
N LYS A 80 -10.09 19.73 -17.57
CA LYS A 80 -10.12 18.79 -18.71
C LYS A 80 -9.13 17.63 -18.55
N CYS A 81 -8.11 17.79 -17.74
CA CYS A 81 -7.16 16.75 -17.40
C CYS A 81 -7.69 15.87 -16.26
N GLY A 82 -7.42 14.57 -16.32
CA GLY A 82 -7.62 13.67 -15.20
C GLY A 82 -6.33 13.52 -14.39
N VAL A 83 -6.41 13.49 -13.06
CA VAL A 83 -5.27 13.24 -12.18
C VAL A 83 -5.56 12.02 -11.32
N LEU A 84 -4.65 11.05 -11.35
CA LEU A 84 -4.65 9.90 -10.45
C LEU A 84 -3.43 10.01 -9.56
N VAL A 85 -3.66 10.11 -8.26
CA VAL A 85 -2.58 10.14 -7.26
C VAL A 85 -2.68 8.88 -6.41
N THR A 86 -1.59 8.14 -6.30
CA THR A 86 -1.49 7.08 -5.30
C THR A 86 -0.54 7.51 -4.19
N GLY A 87 -0.84 7.13 -2.97
CA GLY A 87 -0.02 7.44 -1.81
C GLY A 87 -0.49 6.63 -0.60
N ARG A 88 0.31 6.63 0.45
CA ARG A 88 -0.05 5.93 1.70
C ARG A 88 -0.77 6.88 2.65
N ASP A 89 -0.14 7.99 3.00
CA ASP A 89 -0.63 8.99 3.95
C ASP A 89 -0.28 10.41 3.49
N GLY A 90 -0.72 11.44 4.24
CA GLY A 90 -0.30 12.83 4.02
C GLY A 90 -0.95 13.53 2.82
N LEU A 91 -1.99 12.94 2.24
CA LEU A 91 -2.69 13.49 1.08
C LEU A 91 -4.09 14.05 1.43
N ASN A 92 -4.38 14.21 2.73
CA ASN A 92 -5.69 14.68 3.19
C ASN A 92 -6.02 16.08 2.66
N ASP A 93 -5.02 16.95 2.51
CA ASP A 93 -5.19 18.30 1.96
C ASP A 93 -5.71 18.30 0.50
N LEU A 94 -5.53 17.20 -0.24
CA LEU A 94 -6.16 17.03 -1.56
C LEU A 94 -7.69 16.95 -1.47
N LEU A 95 -8.24 16.51 -0.34
CA LEU A 95 -9.69 16.36 -0.14
C LEU A 95 -10.40 17.69 0.10
N GLU A 96 -9.68 18.76 0.38
CA GLU A 96 -10.24 20.11 0.48
C GLU A 96 -10.73 20.62 -0.89
N SER A 97 -10.26 20.01 -1.98
CA SER A 97 -10.74 20.29 -3.34
C SER A 97 -12.06 19.55 -3.59
N SER A 98 -13.09 20.29 -4.02
CA SER A 98 -14.44 19.76 -4.27
C SER A 98 -14.50 18.67 -5.35
N ASP A 99 -13.49 18.59 -6.20
CA ASP A 99 -13.46 17.66 -7.35
C ASP A 99 -12.59 16.41 -7.09
N THR A 100 -12.19 16.19 -5.85
CA THR A 100 -11.33 15.04 -5.48
C THR A 100 -12.17 13.89 -4.94
N LEU A 101 -12.02 12.71 -5.56
CA LEU A 101 -12.56 11.45 -5.07
C LEU A 101 -11.46 10.63 -4.40
N ARG A 102 -11.63 10.30 -3.14
CA ARG A 102 -10.73 9.38 -2.43
C ARG A 102 -11.24 7.95 -2.55
N VAL A 103 -10.39 7.07 -3.06
CA VAL A 103 -10.62 5.63 -3.08
C VAL A 103 -9.63 4.97 -2.11
N ARG A 104 -10.16 4.38 -1.03
CA ARG A 104 -9.34 3.60 -0.10
C ARG A 104 -9.30 2.16 -0.57
N LEU A 105 -8.10 1.66 -0.88
CA LEU A 105 -7.87 0.27 -1.26
C LEU A 105 -7.67 -0.57 -0.01
N GLY A 106 -8.55 -1.55 0.22
CA GLY A 106 -8.46 -2.54 1.29
C GLY A 106 -7.92 -3.89 0.81
N ALA A 107 -8.03 -4.90 1.66
CA ALA A 107 -7.88 -6.28 1.24
C ALA A 107 -9.01 -6.66 0.24
N LEU A 108 -8.76 -7.64 -0.61
CA LEU A 108 -9.79 -8.18 -1.49
C LEU A 108 -10.86 -8.92 -0.68
N SER A 109 -12.08 -8.98 -1.22
CA SER A 109 -13.09 -9.91 -0.69
C SER A 109 -12.67 -11.37 -0.92
N SER A 110 -13.34 -12.30 -0.25
CA SER A 110 -13.08 -13.73 -0.43
C SER A 110 -13.24 -14.16 -1.88
N ASP A 111 -14.31 -13.71 -2.55
CA ASP A 111 -14.59 -14.08 -3.94
C ASP A 111 -13.60 -13.46 -4.94
N GLU A 112 -13.21 -12.19 -4.73
CA GLU A 112 -12.16 -11.54 -5.54
C GLU A 112 -10.80 -12.24 -5.36
N SER A 113 -10.49 -12.66 -4.13
CA SER A 113 -9.26 -13.40 -3.82
C SER A 113 -9.20 -14.74 -4.53
N VAL A 114 -10.31 -15.50 -4.51
CA VAL A 114 -10.43 -16.78 -5.23
C VAL A 114 -10.34 -16.55 -6.74
N SER A 115 -11.02 -15.52 -7.26
CA SER A 115 -10.96 -15.15 -8.68
C SER A 115 -9.51 -14.80 -9.10
N MET A 116 -8.80 -14.04 -8.28
CA MET A 116 -7.40 -13.70 -8.51
C MET A 116 -6.49 -14.92 -8.52
N LEU A 117 -6.65 -15.85 -7.55
CA LEU A 117 -5.89 -17.10 -7.52
C LEU A 117 -6.11 -17.92 -8.80
N ARG A 118 -7.35 -18.09 -9.23
CA ARG A 118 -7.68 -18.80 -10.49
C ARG A 118 -7.05 -18.13 -11.71
N SER A 119 -7.15 -16.82 -11.82
CA SER A 119 -6.54 -16.05 -12.91
C SER A 119 -5.03 -16.23 -12.98
N ILE A 120 -4.33 -16.21 -11.83
CA ILE A 120 -2.87 -16.38 -11.77
C ILE A 120 -2.50 -17.82 -12.20
N THR A 121 -3.22 -18.81 -11.70
CA THR A 121 -2.93 -20.21 -11.98
C THR A 121 -3.47 -20.70 -13.34
N ARG A 122 -4.04 -19.80 -14.16
CA ARG A 122 -4.62 -20.09 -15.48
C ARG A 122 -5.58 -21.27 -15.43
N ASP A 123 -6.48 -21.23 -14.48
CA ASP A 123 -7.51 -22.24 -14.26
C ASP A 123 -7.00 -23.67 -13.94
N SER A 124 -5.69 -23.84 -13.67
CA SER A 124 -5.17 -25.14 -13.22
C SER A 124 -5.81 -25.63 -11.90
N LEU A 125 -6.43 -24.71 -11.16
CA LEU A 125 -7.17 -24.98 -9.91
C LEU A 125 -8.68 -25.18 -10.12
N THR A 126 -9.15 -25.40 -11.35
CA THR A 126 -10.60 -25.53 -11.64
C THR A 126 -11.25 -26.71 -10.90
N ALA A 127 -10.50 -27.80 -10.72
CA ALA A 127 -10.94 -28.97 -9.99
C ALA A 127 -10.75 -28.90 -8.47
N THR A 128 -10.14 -27.79 -7.97
CA THR A 128 -9.92 -27.62 -6.53
C THR A 128 -11.23 -27.22 -5.86
N ASP A 129 -11.46 -27.81 -4.68
CA ASP A 129 -12.60 -27.45 -3.84
C ASP A 129 -12.62 -25.94 -3.54
N PRO A 130 -13.76 -25.26 -3.76
CA PRO A 130 -13.90 -23.84 -3.46
C PRO A 130 -13.53 -23.45 -2.02
N GLU A 131 -13.76 -24.34 -1.06
CA GLU A 131 -13.43 -24.08 0.35
C GLU A 131 -11.91 -24.10 0.59
N THR A 132 -11.18 -25.00 -0.07
CA THR A 132 -9.70 -24.97 -0.06
C THR A 132 -9.16 -23.65 -0.61
N LEU A 133 -9.75 -23.13 -1.71
CA LEU A 133 -9.33 -21.83 -2.26
C LEU A 133 -9.65 -20.67 -1.33
N ARG A 134 -10.81 -20.68 -0.64
CA ARG A 134 -11.14 -19.68 0.37
C ARG A 134 -10.18 -19.74 1.56
N THR A 135 -9.86 -20.95 2.01
CA THR A 135 -8.87 -21.16 3.08
C THR A 135 -7.49 -20.63 2.65
N LEU A 136 -7.04 -20.90 1.44
CA LEU A 136 -5.79 -20.39 0.91
C LEU A 136 -5.81 -18.86 0.84
N ALA A 137 -6.92 -18.26 0.41
CA ALA A 137 -7.08 -16.82 0.35
C ALA A 137 -7.05 -16.17 1.75
N ALA A 138 -7.70 -16.79 2.74
CA ALA A 138 -7.67 -16.33 4.12
C ALA A 138 -6.26 -16.40 4.73
N LEU A 139 -5.49 -17.47 4.47
CA LEU A 139 -4.10 -17.61 4.88
C LEU A 139 -3.17 -16.58 4.22
N CYS A 140 -3.60 -15.97 3.11
CA CYS A 140 -2.94 -14.84 2.45
C CYS A 140 -3.45 -13.48 2.94
N ASP A 141 -4.28 -13.41 4.01
CA ASP A 141 -4.95 -12.19 4.51
C ASP A 141 -5.69 -11.41 3.42
N HIS A 142 -6.12 -12.07 2.34
CA HIS A 142 -6.72 -11.44 1.16
C HIS A 142 -5.86 -10.32 0.55
N ILE A 143 -4.55 -10.33 0.80
CA ILE A 143 -3.59 -9.35 0.28
C ILE A 143 -3.21 -9.74 -1.15
N PRO A 144 -3.42 -8.87 -2.18
CA PRO A 144 -3.14 -9.20 -3.57
C PRO A 144 -1.72 -9.72 -3.81
N LEU A 145 -0.73 -9.15 -3.15
CA LEU A 145 0.66 -9.58 -3.29
C LEU A 145 0.90 -10.99 -2.72
N ALA A 146 0.28 -11.32 -1.58
CA ALA A 146 0.36 -12.65 -0.97
C ALA A 146 -0.35 -13.71 -1.83
N LEU A 147 -1.54 -13.37 -2.35
CA LEU A 147 -2.29 -14.23 -3.28
C LEU A 147 -1.48 -14.49 -4.57
N ARG A 148 -0.83 -13.46 -5.09
CA ARG A 148 0.06 -13.61 -6.25
C ARG A 148 1.24 -14.54 -5.96
N ALA A 149 1.88 -14.38 -4.79
CA ALA A 149 2.98 -15.25 -4.38
C ALA A 149 2.51 -16.71 -4.25
N ALA A 150 1.37 -16.95 -3.63
CA ALA A 150 0.76 -18.29 -3.52
C ALA A 150 0.44 -18.90 -4.89
N GLY A 151 -0.19 -18.13 -5.80
CA GLY A 151 -0.50 -18.57 -7.15
C GLY A 151 0.74 -18.91 -8.00
N ILE A 152 1.78 -18.06 -7.96
CA ILE A 152 3.05 -18.33 -8.65
C ILE A 152 3.72 -19.59 -8.08
N ARG A 153 3.64 -19.79 -6.76
CA ARG A 153 4.21 -20.97 -6.12
C ARG A 153 3.55 -22.26 -6.58
N LEU A 154 2.22 -22.27 -6.70
CA LEU A 154 1.48 -23.40 -7.24
C LEU A 154 1.81 -23.64 -8.74
N GLN A 155 1.97 -22.58 -9.53
CA GLN A 155 2.39 -22.72 -10.93
C GLN A 155 3.81 -23.30 -11.06
N SER A 156 4.74 -22.87 -10.22
CA SER A 156 6.14 -23.32 -10.28
C SER A 156 6.33 -24.73 -9.74
N ARG A 157 5.40 -25.21 -8.94
CA ARG A 157 5.44 -26.57 -8.33
C ARG A 157 4.24 -27.38 -8.77
N GLN A 158 4.25 -27.83 -10.03
CA GLN A 158 3.13 -28.53 -10.68
C GLN A 158 2.68 -29.81 -9.95
N HIS A 159 3.50 -30.37 -9.08
CA HIS A 159 3.16 -31.52 -8.26
C HIS A 159 2.49 -31.17 -6.93
N TRP A 160 2.31 -29.86 -6.63
CA TRP A 160 1.60 -29.41 -5.44
C TRP A 160 0.13 -29.15 -5.78
N SER A 161 -0.73 -29.64 -4.89
CA SER A 161 -2.13 -29.22 -4.84
C SER A 161 -2.29 -27.92 -4.03
N ALA A 162 -3.45 -27.32 -4.10
CA ALA A 162 -3.79 -26.20 -3.22
C ALA A 162 -3.78 -26.63 -1.76
N ASP A 163 -4.19 -27.87 -1.45
CA ASP A 163 -4.18 -28.42 -0.09
C ASP A 163 -2.77 -28.56 0.47
N ASP A 164 -1.79 -28.95 -0.35
CA ASP A 164 -0.37 -28.99 0.06
C ASP A 164 0.15 -27.60 0.47
N LEU A 165 -0.24 -26.57 -0.29
CA LEU A 165 0.14 -25.20 0.06
C LEU A 165 -0.60 -24.71 1.30
N VAL A 166 -1.89 -24.99 1.44
CA VAL A 166 -2.67 -24.69 2.65
C VAL A 166 -2.04 -25.32 3.89
N ALA A 167 -1.65 -26.61 3.81
CA ALA A 167 -1.00 -27.30 4.92
C ALA A 167 0.30 -26.58 5.37
N ARG A 168 1.10 -26.10 4.41
CA ARG A 168 2.34 -25.35 4.71
C ARG A 168 2.08 -23.96 5.28
N LEU A 169 1.07 -23.25 4.75
CA LEU A 169 0.72 -21.90 5.21
C LEU A 169 -0.01 -21.91 6.56
N ARG A 170 -0.49 -23.05 7.04
CA ARG A 170 -1.05 -23.16 8.39
C ARG A 170 -0.01 -23.02 9.48
N ASP A 171 1.26 -23.31 9.17
CA ASP A 171 2.37 -23.07 10.10
C ASP A 171 2.71 -21.56 10.14
N PRO A 172 2.48 -20.87 11.26
CA PRO A 172 2.72 -19.43 11.38
C PRO A 172 4.17 -19.03 11.14
N GLU A 173 5.14 -19.87 11.54
CA GLU A 173 6.57 -19.57 11.41
C GLU A 173 7.03 -19.66 9.95
N GLN A 174 6.43 -20.55 9.18
CA GLN A 174 6.78 -20.76 7.78
C GLN A 174 5.95 -19.89 6.81
N ARG A 175 4.75 -19.44 7.23
CA ARG A 175 3.79 -18.75 6.34
C ARG A 175 4.40 -17.57 5.60
N LEU A 176 5.04 -16.65 6.31
CA LEU A 176 5.66 -15.48 5.69
C LEU A 176 6.81 -15.88 4.75
N ALA A 177 7.63 -16.87 5.15
CA ALA A 177 8.74 -17.38 4.34
C ALA A 177 8.23 -18.06 3.07
N GLU A 178 7.16 -18.87 3.17
CA GLU A 178 6.54 -19.54 2.02
C GLU A 178 5.97 -18.54 1.00
N LEU A 179 5.48 -17.38 1.44
CA LEU A 179 4.95 -16.32 0.58
C LEU A 179 6.00 -15.28 0.15
N SER A 180 7.26 -15.44 0.59
CA SER A 180 8.34 -14.46 0.36
C SER A 180 9.43 -15.03 -0.53
N HIS A 181 9.20 -15.05 -1.85
CA HIS A 181 10.17 -15.53 -2.83
C HIS A 181 10.55 -14.41 -3.82
N GLY A 182 11.85 -14.30 -4.12
CA GLY A 182 12.41 -13.34 -5.06
C GLY A 182 12.62 -11.93 -4.46
N GLU A 183 13.24 -11.05 -5.25
CA GLU A 183 13.62 -9.68 -4.83
C GLU A 183 12.42 -8.79 -4.45
N ASN A 184 11.28 -8.99 -5.10
CA ASN A 184 10.02 -8.30 -4.81
C ASN A 184 9.11 -9.11 -3.88
N SER A 185 9.71 -9.78 -2.90
CA SER A 185 8.99 -10.62 -1.96
C SER A 185 8.03 -9.82 -1.06
N LEU A 186 7.05 -10.53 -0.49
CA LEU A 186 6.13 -9.95 0.48
C LEU A 186 6.89 -9.34 1.66
N ARG A 187 7.94 -10.03 2.14
CA ARG A 187 8.80 -9.56 3.23
C ARG A 187 9.48 -8.25 2.87
N SER A 188 10.12 -8.14 1.69
CA SER A 188 10.78 -6.89 1.24
C SER A 188 9.80 -5.70 1.14
N ARG A 189 8.53 -5.98 0.85
CA ARG A 189 7.48 -4.94 0.82
C ARG A 189 7.12 -4.48 2.22
N PHE A 190 7.00 -5.41 3.17
CA PHE A 190 6.77 -5.09 4.57
C PHE A 190 7.96 -4.35 5.18
N ASP A 191 9.20 -4.79 4.91
CA ASP A 191 10.42 -4.10 5.33
C ASP A 191 10.45 -2.63 4.88
N ARG A 192 10.04 -2.35 3.62
CA ARG A 192 9.94 -0.97 3.11
C ARG A 192 8.87 -0.14 3.81
N CYS A 193 7.75 -0.73 4.18
CA CYS A 193 6.75 -0.03 4.98
C CYS A 193 7.29 0.30 6.37
N PHE A 194 8.01 -0.64 6.97
CA PHE A 194 8.61 -0.53 8.28
C PHE A 194 9.74 0.52 8.32
N GLN A 195 10.60 0.60 7.30
CA GLN A 195 11.71 1.57 7.22
C GLN A 195 11.26 3.04 7.28
N ASN A 196 10.01 3.33 6.95
CA ASN A 196 9.45 4.68 7.01
C ASN A 196 8.92 5.06 8.40
N LEU A 197 8.92 4.13 9.35
CA LEU A 197 8.48 4.40 10.73
C LEU A 197 9.58 5.08 11.53
N SER A 198 9.19 5.97 12.46
CA SER A 198 10.12 6.47 13.47
C SER A 198 10.57 5.31 14.37
N THR A 199 11.77 5.41 14.95
CA THR A 199 12.34 4.38 15.84
C THR A 199 11.37 3.96 16.95
N ARG A 200 10.61 4.91 17.50
CA ARG A 200 9.65 4.66 18.59
C ARG A 200 8.44 3.87 18.09
N VAL A 201 7.90 4.19 16.91
CA VAL A 201 6.77 3.48 16.30
C VAL A 201 7.21 2.09 15.83
N ALA A 202 8.42 1.96 15.30
CA ALA A 202 9.02 0.69 14.92
C ALA A 202 9.16 -0.26 16.13
N ALA A 203 9.64 0.25 17.27
CA ALA A 203 9.71 -0.53 18.50
C ALA A 203 8.32 -0.96 18.99
N ALA A 204 7.32 -0.08 18.90
CA ALA A 204 5.94 -0.42 19.24
C ALA A 204 5.37 -1.51 18.32
N TYR A 205 5.64 -1.44 17.02
CA TYR A 205 5.24 -2.47 16.04
C TYR A 205 5.74 -3.86 16.44
N HIS A 206 7.04 -4.00 16.75
CA HIS A 206 7.61 -5.28 17.18
C HIS A 206 7.00 -5.78 18.49
N ARG A 207 6.89 -4.90 19.48
CA ARG A 207 6.34 -5.29 20.79
C ARG A 207 4.87 -5.72 20.69
N LEU A 208 4.03 -4.98 19.99
CA LEU A 208 2.63 -5.34 19.77
C LEU A 208 2.47 -6.64 18.96
N GLY A 209 3.42 -6.97 18.08
CA GLY A 209 3.46 -8.24 17.35
C GLY A 209 3.52 -9.47 18.26
N SER A 210 3.98 -9.33 19.53
CA SER A 210 3.99 -10.42 20.51
C SER A 210 2.61 -10.76 21.06
N ILE A 211 1.59 -9.94 20.84
CA ILE A 211 0.21 -10.24 21.25
C ILE A 211 -0.26 -11.48 20.50
N ASP A 212 -0.71 -12.51 21.25
CA ASP A 212 -1.09 -13.79 20.65
C ASP A 212 -2.39 -13.78 19.88
N THR A 213 -3.29 -12.84 20.20
CA THR A 213 -4.57 -12.69 19.51
C THR A 213 -4.45 -11.74 18.33
N PRO A 214 -5.19 -11.97 17.23
CA PRO A 214 -5.19 -11.05 16.09
C PRO A 214 -5.86 -9.71 16.42
N GLU A 215 -6.71 -9.65 17.46
CA GLU A 215 -7.39 -8.45 17.92
C GLU A 215 -7.02 -8.13 19.36
N PHE A 216 -6.90 -6.84 19.66
CA PHE A 216 -6.61 -6.33 21.00
C PHE A 216 -7.27 -4.96 21.20
N ASP A 217 -7.40 -4.58 22.47
CA ASP A 217 -7.88 -3.26 22.89
C ASP A 217 -6.71 -2.36 23.33
N LEU A 218 -6.99 -1.10 23.56
CA LEU A 218 -5.99 -0.12 24.00
C LEU A 218 -5.33 -0.52 25.32
N THR A 219 -6.07 -1.14 26.25
CA THR A 219 -5.54 -1.59 27.55
C THR A 219 -4.48 -2.68 27.37
N THR A 220 -4.74 -3.65 26.51
CA THR A 220 -3.79 -4.70 26.14
C THR A 220 -2.57 -4.10 25.43
N GLY A 221 -2.78 -3.16 24.52
CA GLY A 221 -1.71 -2.44 23.82
C GLY A 221 -0.81 -1.68 24.81
N ALA A 222 -1.37 -0.88 25.70
CA ALA A 222 -0.64 -0.11 26.70
C ALA A 222 0.18 -1.01 27.63
N LYS A 223 -0.41 -2.13 28.09
CA LYS A 223 0.27 -3.13 28.92
C LYS A 223 1.45 -3.77 28.16
N THR A 224 1.25 -4.16 26.92
CA THR A 224 2.29 -4.76 26.07
C THR A 224 3.43 -3.78 25.80
N LEU A 225 3.11 -2.51 25.57
CA LEU A 225 4.09 -1.45 25.35
C LEU A 225 4.76 -0.98 26.65
N SER A 226 4.21 -1.34 27.83
CA SER A 226 4.65 -0.85 29.16
C SER A 226 4.66 0.67 29.23
N THR A 227 3.56 1.29 28.78
CA THR A 227 3.41 2.75 28.73
C THR A 227 2.01 3.16 29.16
N THR A 228 1.74 4.47 29.23
CA THR A 228 0.39 5.00 29.53
C THR A 228 -0.58 4.75 28.37
N SER A 229 -1.90 4.74 28.67
CA SER A 229 -2.92 4.58 27.62
C SER A 229 -2.82 5.66 26.55
N ALA A 230 -2.56 6.92 26.93
CA ALA A 230 -2.43 8.02 25.98
C ALA A 230 -1.23 7.85 25.01
N GLU A 231 -0.08 7.41 25.56
CA GLU A 231 1.09 7.11 24.71
C GLU A 231 0.89 5.89 23.83
N ALA A 232 0.23 4.85 24.35
CA ALA A 232 -0.11 3.67 23.56
C ALA A 232 -1.04 4.01 22.42
N GLU A 233 -2.06 4.85 22.67
CA GLU A 233 -2.99 5.33 21.65
C GLU A 233 -2.25 6.08 20.53
N ASP A 234 -1.38 7.05 20.84
CA ASP A 234 -0.59 7.77 19.84
C ASP A 234 0.25 6.81 18.98
N LEU A 235 0.90 5.81 19.59
CA LEU A 235 1.72 4.85 18.87
C LEU A 235 0.88 3.91 17.99
N ILE A 236 -0.27 3.45 18.50
CA ILE A 236 -1.17 2.56 17.78
C ILE A 236 -1.83 3.31 16.60
N GLU A 237 -2.30 4.55 16.81
CA GLU A 237 -2.87 5.36 15.73
C GLU A 237 -1.86 5.61 14.60
N ARG A 238 -0.59 5.84 14.92
CA ARG A 238 0.48 5.94 13.90
C ARG A 238 0.67 4.62 13.12
N LEU A 239 0.47 3.47 13.77
CA LEU A 239 0.51 2.17 13.08
C LEU A 239 -0.75 1.95 12.22
N VAL A 240 -1.90 2.48 12.65
CA VAL A 240 -3.13 2.49 11.85
C VAL A 240 -2.96 3.40 10.63
N ASP A 241 -2.41 4.59 10.80
CA ASP A 241 -2.09 5.52 9.71
C ASP A 241 -1.12 4.88 8.70
N ALA A 242 -0.13 4.14 9.19
CA ALA A 242 0.80 3.39 8.34
C ALA A 242 0.18 2.12 7.72
N HIS A 243 -1.11 1.86 7.91
CA HIS A 243 -1.83 0.66 7.44
C HIS A 243 -1.25 -0.68 7.94
N LEU A 244 -0.56 -0.65 9.07
CA LEU A 244 -0.01 -1.84 9.73
C LEU A 244 -0.97 -2.47 10.73
N LEU A 245 -1.93 -1.68 11.22
CA LEU A 245 -3.07 -2.10 12.03
C LEU A 245 -4.38 -1.61 11.44
N GLU A 246 -5.47 -2.26 11.79
CA GLU A 246 -6.82 -1.86 11.40
C GLU A 246 -7.68 -1.60 12.65
N VAL A 247 -8.53 -0.57 12.60
CA VAL A 247 -9.58 -0.35 13.60
C VAL A 247 -10.79 -1.17 13.16
N VAL A 248 -11.23 -2.11 14.00
CA VAL A 248 -12.33 -3.04 13.66
C VAL A 248 -13.63 -2.74 14.40
N GLY A 249 -13.66 -1.72 15.22
CA GLY A 249 -14.86 -1.29 15.93
C GLY A 249 -14.55 -0.77 17.32
N ARG A 250 -15.57 -0.81 18.16
CA ARG A 250 -15.47 -0.44 19.58
C ARG A 250 -15.87 -1.62 20.47
N ASP A 251 -15.27 -1.67 21.66
CA ASP A 251 -15.66 -2.60 22.70
C ASP A 251 -16.96 -2.16 23.42
N ALA A 252 -17.41 -2.94 24.40
CA ALA A 252 -18.61 -2.65 25.18
C ALA A 252 -18.52 -1.37 26.01
N TRP A 253 -17.34 -0.83 26.26
CA TRP A 253 -17.08 0.40 27.01
C TRP A 253 -16.75 1.59 26.12
N GLY A 254 -16.86 1.42 24.78
CA GLY A 254 -16.62 2.48 23.79
C GLY A 254 -15.17 2.66 23.36
N GLY A 255 -14.23 1.85 23.87
CA GLY A 255 -12.83 1.83 23.47
C GLY A 255 -12.62 1.24 22.07
N PHE A 256 -11.62 1.71 21.34
CA PHE A 256 -11.30 1.14 20.04
C PHE A 256 -10.70 -0.26 20.16
N ARG A 257 -11.08 -1.13 19.21
CA ARG A 257 -10.46 -2.42 18.98
C ARG A 257 -9.62 -2.38 17.73
N TYR A 258 -8.41 -2.93 17.83
CA TYR A 258 -7.43 -2.97 16.77
C TYR A 258 -7.21 -4.42 16.32
N ARG A 259 -6.93 -4.58 15.02
CA ARG A 259 -6.67 -5.90 14.43
C ARG A 259 -5.39 -5.88 13.63
N TRP A 260 -4.61 -6.95 13.79
CA TRP A 260 -3.51 -7.29 12.91
C TRP A 260 -4.01 -7.98 11.64
N LYS A 261 -3.40 -7.68 10.51
CA LYS A 261 -3.30 -8.66 9.43
C LYS A 261 -2.25 -9.68 9.86
N GLU A 262 -2.56 -10.97 9.80
CA GLU A 262 -1.70 -12.00 10.37
C GLU A 262 -0.29 -12.01 9.76
N LEU A 263 -0.16 -11.78 8.45
CA LEU A 263 1.13 -11.71 7.77
C LEU A 263 1.99 -10.54 8.27
N LEU A 264 1.39 -9.40 8.62
CA LEU A 264 2.09 -8.28 9.23
C LEU A 264 2.50 -8.58 10.68
N ARG A 265 1.66 -9.31 11.44
CA ARG A 265 2.00 -9.76 12.79
C ARG A 265 3.19 -10.71 12.78
N PHE A 266 3.23 -11.66 11.84
CA PHE A 266 4.38 -12.55 11.67
C PHE A 266 5.65 -11.80 11.29
N HIS A 267 5.53 -10.79 10.44
CA HIS A 267 6.65 -9.91 10.11
C HIS A 267 7.14 -9.16 11.36
N ALA A 268 6.23 -8.61 12.16
CA ALA A 268 6.57 -7.90 13.39
C ALA A 268 7.33 -8.79 14.39
N ARG A 269 6.94 -10.06 14.52
CA ARG A 269 7.61 -11.06 15.38
C ARG A 269 8.99 -11.48 14.85
N ALA A 270 9.14 -11.62 13.54
CA ALA A 270 10.37 -12.12 12.93
C ALA A 270 11.51 -11.09 12.85
N ALA A 271 11.22 -9.80 13.02
CA ALA A 271 12.19 -8.72 12.91
C ALA A 271 12.57 -8.11 14.28
N GLY A 272 11.97 -8.55 15.39
CA GLY A 272 12.29 -8.19 16.78
C GLY A 272 13.12 -9.29 17.41
#